data_dca17bb31b69660df623f1f259b50754
#
_entry.id   dca17bb31b69660df623f1f259b50754
#
_cell.length_a   1.000
_cell.length_b   1.000
_cell.length_c   1.000
_cell.angle_alpha   90.00
_cell.angle_beta   90.00
_cell.angle_gamma   90.00
#
_symmetry.space_group_name_H-M   'P 1'
#
loop_
_entity.id
_entity.type
_entity.pdbx_description
1 polymer ?
#
loop_
_entity_poly.entity_id
_entity_poly.type
_entity_poly.pdbx_seq_one_letter_code
_entity_poly.pdbx_strand_id
1 'polypeptide(L)'
;SQYGNEDGRNPREVWDAMGAATFERQNVAVHDLFVGNFVEAHQERFVEEMGARFQAGEIVYREHVYDGLESAPRAFGDMLAGRNFGKTLVRCSDEARE
;
A
#
# COMPACT_ATOMS: atom_id res chain seq x y z
N SER A 1 5.27 -1.23 5.50
CA SER A 1 5.84 0.05 5.13
C SER A 1 6.36 0.80 6.35
N GLN A 2 7.47 1.46 6.19
CA GLN A 2 8.08 2.25 7.26
C GLN A 2 7.97 3.75 7.01
N TYR A 3 7.13 4.16 6.08
CA TYR A 3 6.87 5.57 5.82
C TYR A 3 6.25 6.21 7.07
N GLY A 4 6.82 7.34 7.49
CA GLY A 4 6.38 8.03 8.70
C GLY A 4 7.08 7.57 9.98
N ASN A 5 7.98 6.63 9.89
CA ASN A 5 8.77 6.18 11.05
C ASN A 5 9.98 7.11 11.24
N GLU A 6 9.76 8.20 12.00
CA GLU A 6 10.76 9.24 12.17
C GLU A 6 11.95 8.80 13.01
N ASP A 7 11.76 7.85 13.91
CA ASP A 7 12.79 7.38 14.84
C ASP A 7 13.76 6.38 14.20
N GLY A 8 13.46 5.90 12.99
CA GLY A 8 14.23 4.85 12.36
C GLY A 8 14.19 3.50 13.06
N ARG A 9 13.32 3.35 14.06
CA ARG A 9 13.15 2.09 14.76
C ARG A 9 12.27 1.13 13.95
N ASN A 10 12.48 -0.16 14.14
CA ASN A 10 11.62 -1.17 13.53
C ASN A 10 10.21 -1.04 14.09
N PRO A 11 9.17 -0.83 13.24
CA PRO A 11 7.79 -0.71 13.70
C PRO A 11 7.32 -1.88 14.56
N ARG A 12 7.77 -3.09 14.26
CA ARG A 12 7.40 -4.27 15.03
C ARG A 12 7.95 -4.20 16.45
N GLU A 13 9.20 -3.77 16.60
CA GLU A 13 9.79 -3.63 17.92
C GLU A 13 9.06 -2.58 18.76
N VAL A 14 8.65 -1.48 18.14
CA VAL A 14 7.87 -0.44 18.82
C VAL A 14 6.53 -1.00 19.27
N TRP A 15 5.84 -1.74 18.41
CA TRP A 15 4.58 -2.38 18.73
C TRP A 15 4.69 -3.36 19.89
N ASP A 16 5.70 -4.21 19.85
CA ASP A 16 5.92 -5.20 20.89
C ASP A 16 6.21 -4.52 22.24
N ALA A 17 7.03 -3.47 22.22
CA ALA A 17 7.37 -2.74 23.45
C ALA A 17 6.15 -2.03 24.04
N MET A 18 5.26 -1.50 23.20
CA MET A 18 4.09 -0.75 23.66
C MET A 18 2.91 -1.64 24.06
N GLY A 19 2.77 -2.78 23.43
CA GLY A 19 1.53 -3.52 23.48
C GLY A 19 1.57 -4.95 23.97
N ALA A 20 2.76 -5.56 24.09
CA ALA A 20 2.86 -7.01 24.36
C ALA A 20 2.06 -7.44 25.58
N ALA A 21 2.20 -6.74 26.70
CA ALA A 21 1.48 -7.07 27.93
C ALA A 21 -0.03 -6.89 27.81
N THR A 22 -0.45 -5.88 27.07
CA THR A 22 -1.87 -5.62 26.82
C THR A 22 -2.47 -6.69 25.91
N PHE A 23 -1.76 -7.07 24.86
CA PHE A 23 -2.22 -8.13 23.97
C PHE A 23 -2.39 -9.45 24.69
N GLU A 24 -1.45 -9.78 25.56
CA GLU A 24 -1.53 -11.00 26.37
C GLU A 24 -2.75 -10.97 27.31
N ARG A 25 -2.96 -9.86 28.02
CA ARG A 25 -4.11 -9.72 28.92
C ARG A 25 -5.44 -9.79 28.21
N GLN A 26 -5.52 -9.26 26.99
CA GLN A 26 -6.76 -9.20 26.22
C GLN A 26 -6.89 -10.36 25.23
N ASN A 27 -5.98 -11.30 25.29
CA ASN A 27 -5.98 -12.47 24.41
C ASN A 27 -5.97 -12.09 22.93
N VAL A 28 -5.15 -11.11 22.56
CA VAL A 28 -5.00 -10.66 21.18
C VAL A 28 -3.78 -11.35 20.56
N ALA A 29 -3.99 -12.03 19.45
CA ALA A 29 -2.92 -12.63 18.68
C ALA A 29 -2.41 -11.64 17.62
N VAL A 30 -1.09 -11.51 17.50
CA VAL A 30 -0.46 -10.65 16.52
C VAL A 30 0.35 -11.50 15.56
N HIS A 31 0.06 -11.40 14.27
CA HIS A 31 0.72 -12.19 13.23
C HIS A 31 1.40 -11.28 12.23
N ASP A 32 2.56 -11.71 11.76
CA ASP A 32 3.24 -11.03 10.67
C ASP A 32 2.60 -11.43 9.35
N LEU A 33 2.37 -10.45 8.49
CA LEU A 33 1.83 -10.68 7.16
C LEU A 33 2.76 -10.07 6.12
N PHE A 34 3.22 -10.90 5.21
CA PHE A 34 4.01 -10.46 4.08
C PHE A 34 3.44 -11.09 2.81
N VAL A 35 2.98 -10.25 1.90
CA VAL A 35 2.30 -10.70 0.67
C VAL A 35 3.17 -11.62 -0.17
N GLY A 36 4.49 -11.41 -0.16
CA GLY A 36 5.41 -12.24 -0.93
C GLY A 36 5.33 -13.73 -0.62
N ASN A 37 4.92 -14.09 0.59
CA ASN A 37 4.78 -15.49 0.98
C ASN A 37 3.63 -16.19 0.26
N PHE A 38 2.73 -15.44 -0.35
CA PHE A 38 1.54 -15.95 -1.01
C PHE A 38 1.61 -15.90 -2.53
N VAL A 39 2.65 -15.27 -3.08
CA VAL A 39 2.76 -15.05 -4.53
C VAL A 39 2.82 -16.36 -5.29
N GLU A 40 3.67 -17.27 -4.88
CA GLU A 40 3.86 -18.54 -5.59
C GLU A 40 2.56 -19.34 -5.70
N ALA A 41 1.80 -19.41 -4.62
CA ALA A 41 0.60 -20.24 -4.56
C ALA A 41 -0.64 -19.57 -5.15
N HIS A 42 -0.69 -18.22 -5.18
CA HIS A 42 -1.96 -17.51 -5.42
C HIS A 42 -1.93 -16.49 -6.55
N GLN A 43 -0.75 -16.04 -7.01
CA GLN A 43 -0.69 -14.92 -7.95
C GLN A 43 -1.34 -15.23 -9.29
N GLU A 44 -1.07 -16.40 -9.84
CA GLU A 44 -1.62 -16.78 -11.14
C GLU A 44 -3.14 -16.77 -11.13
N ARG A 45 -3.73 -17.39 -10.12
CA ARG A 45 -5.18 -17.41 -9.96
C ARG A 45 -5.75 -16.00 -9.73
N PHE A 46 -5.05 -15.19 -8.94
CA PHE A 46 -5.45 -13.82 -8.67
C PHE A 46 -5.50 -13.00 -9.96
N VAL A 47 -4.44 -13.05 -10.76
CA VAL A 47 -4.37 -12.31 -12.02
C VAL A 47 -5.48 -12.76 -12.97
N GLU A 48 -5.73 -14.05 -13.06
CA GLU A 48 -6.79 -14.58 -13.92
C GLU A 48 -8.17 -14.11 -13.48
N GLU A 49 -8.51 -14.27 -12.21
CA GLU A 49 -9.82 -13.87 -11.69
C GLU A 49 -10.03 -12.35 -11.74
N MET A 50 -9.06 -11.59 -11.27
CA MET A 50 -9.18 -10.13 -11.24
C MET A 50 -9.15 -9.52 -12.62
N GLY A 51 -8.36 -10.08 -13.53
CA GLY A 51 -8.34 -9.64 -14.91
C GLY A 51 -9.69 -9.83 -15.60
N ALA A 52 -10.32 -10.98 -15.39
CA ALA A 52 -11.65 -11.25 -15.93
C ALA A 52 -12.69 -10.28 -15.37
N ARG A 53 -12.68 -10.04 -14.08
CA ARG A 53 -13.61 -9.09 -13.44
C ARG A 53 -13.38 -7.66 -13.91
N PHE A 54 -12.12 -7.28 -14.09
CA PHE A 54 -11.78 -5.96 -14.61
C PHE A 54 -12.33 -5.77 -16.03
N GLN A 55 -12.15 -6.74 -16.90
CA GLN A 55 -12.66 -6.67 -18.28
C GLN A 55 -14.18 -6.69 -18.35
N ALA A 56 -14.82 -7.32 -17.37
CA ALA A 56 -16.28 -7.34 -17.29
C ALA A 56 -16.86 -6.05 -16.68
N GLY A 57 -16.01 -5.10 -16.28
CA GLY A 57 -16.48 -3.84 -15.70
C GLY A 57 -16.92 -3.95 -14.25
N GLU A 58 -16.62 -5.05 -13.59
CA GLU A 58 -17.02 -5.27 -12.20
C GLU A 58 -16.11 -4.57 -11.19
N ILE A 59 -14.92 -4.12 -11.63
CA ILE A 59 -13.94 -3.49 -10.75
C ILE A 59 -13.84 -2.03 -11.08
N VAL A 60 -13.99 -1.19 -10.07
CA VAL A 60 -13.81 0.25 -10.16
C VAL A 60 -12.51 0.60 -9.43
N TYR A 61 -11.62 1.28 -10.13
CA TYR A 61 -10.40 1.78 -9.51
C TYR A 61 -10.30 3.28 -9.66
N ARG A 62 -9.52 3.89 -8.81
CA ARG A 62 -9.32 5.34 -8.81
C ARG A 62 -7.83 5.65 -8.77
N GLU A 63 -7.45 6.69 -9.50
CA GLU A 63 -6.09 7.19 -9.53
C GLU A 63 -6.11 8.69 -9.26
N HIS A 64 -5.18 9.15 -8.43
CA HIS A 64 -4.98 10.57 -8.19
C HIS A 64 -3.67 10.96 -8.87
N VAL A 65 -3.75 11.66 -9.99
CA VAL A 65 -2.61 11.93 -10.86
C VAL A 65 -2.10 13.36 -10.63
N TYR A 66 -0.81 13.47 -10.34
CA TYR A 66 -0.08 14.74 -10.29
C TYR A 66 0.75 14.89 -11.56
N ASP A 67 0.76 16.06 -12.15
CA ASP A 67 1.48 16.29 -13.41
C ASP A 67 2.89 16.80 -13.15
N GLY A 68 3.86 16.18 -13.84
CA GLY A 68 5.25 16.59 -13.82
C GLY A 68 6.05 15.99 -12.67
N LEU A 69 7.29 15.63 -12.95
CA LEU A 69 8.18 15.07 -11.95
C LEU A 69 8.38 16.03 -10.76
N GLU A 70 8.35 17.33 -11.03
CA GLU A 70 8.49 18.35 -9.99
C GLU A 70 7.37 18.32 -8.95
N SER A 71 6.25 17.69 -9.25
CA SER A 71 5.16 17.54 -8.28
C SER A 71 5.32 16.34 -7.36
N ALA A 72 6.33 15.50 -7.57
CA ALA A 72 6.50 14.27 -6.78
C ALA A 72 6.63 14.52 -5.27
N PRO A 73 7.40 15.51 -4.78
CA PRO A 73 7.46 15.78 -3.35
C PRO A 73 6.10 16.15 -2.76
N ARG A 74 5.33 16.97 -3.47
CA ARG A 74 3.98 17.35 -3.05
C ARG A 74 3.05 16.13 -3.04
N ALA A 75 3.10 15.32 -4.09
CA ALA A 75 2.29 14.11 -4.18
C ALA A 75 2.58 13.16 -3.02
N PHE A 76 3.84 13.00 -2.68
CA PHE A 76 4.26 12.15 -1.56
C PHE A 76 3.75 12.70 -0.23
N GLY A 77 3.91 14.00 -0.01
CA GLY A 77 3.39 14.63 1.21
C GLY A 77 1.88 14.53 1.35
N ASP A 78 1.16 14.75 0.26
CA ASP A 78 -0.30 14.62 0.25
C ASP A 78 -0.73 13.18 0.53
N MET A 79 -0.02 12.21 -0.04
CA MET A 79 -0.29 10.79 0.22
C MET A 79 -0.10 10.45 1.70
N LEU A 80 0.99 10.90 2.30
CA LEU A 80 1.25 10.66 3.73
C LEU A 80 0.20 11.33 4.62
N ALA A 81 -0.34 12.46 4.19
CA ALA A 81 -1.38 13.18 4.92
C ALA A 81 -2.79 12.64 4.65
N GLY A 82 -2.92 11.65 3.78
CA GLY A 82 -4.22 11.06 3.44
C GLY A 82 -5.08 11.93 2.54
N ARG A 83 -4.50 12.87 1.80
CA ARG A 83 -5.25 13.77 0.92
C ARG A 83 -5.54 13.19 -0.45
N ASN A 84 -4.87 12.10 -0.81
CA ASN A 84 -5.09 11.44 -2.09
C ASN A 84 -6.40 10.67 -2.10
N PHE A 85 -6.99 10.55 -3.28
CA PHE A 85 -8.14 9.70 -3.50
C PHE A 85 -7.78 8.64 -4.54
N GLY A 86 -7.59 7.40 -4.07
CA GLY A 86 -7.13 6.30 -4.90
C GLY A 86 -5.61 6.23 -5.00
N LYS A 87 -5.12 5.55 -6.01
CA LYS A 87 -3.68 5.36 -6.21
C LYS A 87 -3.02 6.67 -6.60
N THR A 88 -2.03 7.09 -5.81
CA THR A 88 -1.25 8.30 -6.12
C THR A 88 -0.23 8.00 -7.22
N LEU A 89 -0.31 8.77 -8.30
CA LEU A 89 0.58 8.65 -9.45
C LEU A 89 1.17 10.01 -9.80
N VAL A 90 2.39 10.00 -10.31
CA VAL A 90 3.03 11.18 -10.87
C VAL A 90 3.29 10.94 -12.35
N ARG A 91 2.70 11.81 -13.20
CA ARG A 91 2.92 11.72 -14.64
C ARG A 91 4.24 12.40 -14.98
N CYS A 92 5.22 11.63 -15.40
CA CYS A 92 6.54 12.15 -15.70
C CYS A 92 6.72 12.54 -17.16
N SER A 93 5.85 12.05 -18.04
CA SER A 93 5.97 12.23 -19.49
C SER A 93 4.59 12.16 -20.13
N ASP A 94 4.41 12.90 -21.22
CA ASP A 94 3.18 12.85 -22.01
C ASP A 94 3.23 11.76 -23.09
N GLU A 95 4.30 11.00 -23.16
CA GLU A 95 4.41 9.94 -24.15
C GLU A 95 3.39 8.83 -23.90
N ALA A 96 2.78 8.37 -25.02
CA ALA A 96 1.85 7.26 -24.94
C ALA A 96 2.61 5.98 -24.57
N ARG A 97 2.01 5.19 -23.71
CA ARG A 97 2.57 3.91 -23.32
C ARG A 97 2.11 2.82 -24.25
N GLU A 98 3.03 1.96 -24.56
CA GLU A 98 2.74 0.76 -25.34
C GLU A 98 2.48 -0.44 -24.46
#